data_46537712246783f86cf528ba53959c05
#
_entry.id   46537712246783f86cf528ba53959c05
#
_cell.length_a   1.000
_cell.length_b   1.000
_cell.length_c   1.000
_cell.angle_alpha   90.00
_cell.angle_beta   90.00
_cell.angle_gamma   90.00
#
_symmetry.space_group_name_H-M   'P 1'
#
loop_
_entity.id
_entity.type
_entity.pdbx_description
1 polymer ?
#
loop_
_entity_poly.entity_id
_entity_poly.type
_entity_poly.pdbx_seq_one_letter_code
_entity_poly.pdbx_strand_id
1 'polypeptide(L)'
;MQHPEILLVYDKECPLCHAYCQLVRIRESVGDLRIVDARQNSEILREITDNRLDIDQGMVLKMGDKLYYGADAIHMLALISQRSGVFNRFNYWLFSSKRLSQVLYPVFRFFRNLLLKALGKTKINNLDIPGNEKF
;
A
#
# COMPACT_ATOMS: atom_id res chain seq x y z
N MET A 1 10.47 -21.30 -15.11
CA MET A 1 10.82 -20.20 -14.21
C MET A 1 9.56 -19.74 -13.47
N GLN A 2 9.64 -19.69 -12.17
CA GLN A 2 8.56 -19.14 -11.38
C GLN A 2 8.68 -17.61 -11.39
N HIS A 3 7.56 -16.94 -11.60
CA HIS A 3 7.51 -15.49 -11.46
C HIS A 3 7.66 -15.12 -9.98
N PRO A 4 8.41 -14.04 -9.67
CA PRO A 4 8.52 -13.60 -8.29
C PRO A 4 7.16 -13.15 -7.76
N GLU A 5 6.87 -13.52 -6.52
CA GLU A 5 5.66 -13.08 -5.85
C GLU A 5 5.87 -11.67 -5.31
N ILE A 6 4.95 -10.78 -5.63
CA ILE A 6 4.95 -9.39 -5.16
C ILE A 6 3.75 -9.23 -4.23
N LEU A 7 4.01 -8.81 -2.99
CA LEU A 7 2.97 -8.62 -1.99
C LEU A 7 2.65 -7.15 -1.82
N LEU A 8 1.37 -6.82 -1.94
CA LEU A 8 0.87 -5.48 -1.60
C LEU A 8 0.07 -5.59 -0.31
N VAL A 9 0.61 -5.06 0.78
CA VAL A 9 0.03 -5.16 2.11
C VAL A 9 -0.65 -3.84 2.46
N TYR A 10 -1.91 -3.89 2.84
CA TYR A 10 -2.69 -2.71 3.14
C TYR A 10 -3.77 -3.03 4.17
N ASP A 11 -4.41 -2.00 4.72
CA ASP A 11 -5.54 -2.14 5.62
C ASP A 11 -6.84 -2.26 4.80
N LYS A 12 -7.40 -3.48 4.76
CA LYS A 12 -8.61 -3.77 3.98
C LYS A 12 -9.83 -2.99 4.48
N GLU A 13 -9.83 -2.53 5.72
CA GLU A 13 -10.93 -1.72 6.24
C GLU A 13 -10.95 -0.30 5.69
N CYS A 14 -9.91 0.13 5.00
CA CYS A 14 -9.90 1.40 4.28
C CYS A 14 -10.60 1.23 2.93
N PRO A 15 -11.79 1.83 2.70
CA PRO A 15 -12.52 1.66 1.43
C PRO A 15 -11.75 2.19 0.22
N LEU A 16 -11.05 3.30 0.38
CA LEU A 16 -10.25 3.89 -0.71
C LEU A 16 -9.06 3.00 -1.06
N CYS A 17 -8.36 2.48 -0.05
CA CYS A 17 -7.22 1.60 -0.25
C CYS A 17 -7.66 0.28 -0.89
N HIS A 18 -8.78 -0.26 -0.44
CA HIS A 18 -9.33 -1.50 -0.98
C HIS A 18 -9.72 -1.33 -2.45
N ALA A 19 -10.43 -0.24 -2.78
CA ALA A 19 -10.80 0.04 -4.17
C ALA A 19 -9.58 0.20 -5.06
N TYR A 20 -8.58 0.93 -4.62
CA TYR A 20 -7.32 1.09 -5.34
C TYR A 20 -6.66 -0.27 -5.62
N CYS A 21 -6.55 -1.11 -4.60
CA CYS A 21 -5.90 -2.41 -4.73
C CYS A 21 -6.67 -3.36 -5.64
N GLN A 22 -7.99 -3.21 -5.74
CA GLN A 22 -8.79 -4.02 -6.66
C GLN A 22 -8.62 -3.60 -8.12
N LEU A 23 -8.28 -2.34 -8.37
CA LEU A 23 -8.16 -1.79 -9.71
C LEU A 23 -6.75 -1.87 -10.29
N VAL A 24 -5.73 -1.85 -9.43
CA VAL A 24 -4.34 -1.87 -9.89
C VAL A 24 -3.99 -3.23 -10.50
N ARG A 25 -3.25 -3.18 -11.62
CA ARG A 25 -2.75 -4.40 -12.29
C ARG A 25 -1.30 -4.20 -12.64
N ILE A 26 -0.47 -5.18 -12.36
CA ILE A 26 0.94 -5.16 -12.73
C ILE A 26 1.18 -5.93 -14.01
N ARG A 27 2.32 -5.67 -14.64
CA ARG A 27 2.71 -6.38 -15.86
C ARG A 27 3.10 -7.82 -15.53
N GLU A 28 2.65 -8.78 -16.32
CA GLU A 28 2.94 -10.20 -16.11
C GLU A 28 4.43 -10.49 -16.12
N SER A 29 5.20 -9.73 -16.91
CA SER A 29 6.65 -9.92 -17.00
C SER A 29 7.39 -9.57 -15.70
N VAL A 30 6.77 -8.80 -14.81
CA VAL A 30 7.37 -8.44 -13.51
C VAL A 30 7.15 -9.51 -12.47
N GLY A 31 5.97 -10.13 -12.44
CA GLY A 31 5.63 -11.17 -11.49
C GLY A 31 4.13 -11.21 -11.20
N ASP A 32 3.76 -11.88 -10.13
CA ASP A 32 2.37 -12.02 -9.70
C ASP A 32 2.11 -11.14 -8.49
N LEU A 33 1.10 -10.28 -8.57
CA LEU A 33 0.71 -9.41 -7.48
C LEU A 33 -0.30 -10.11 -6.58
N ARG A 34 0.05 -10.27 -5.31
CA ARG A 34 -0.83 -10.79 -4.29
C ARG A 34 -1.17 -9.67 -3.31
N ILE A 35 -2.47 -9.45 -3.10
CA ILE A 35 -2.96 -8.42 -2.19
C ILE A 35 -3.22 -9.06 -0.84
N VAL A 36 -2.64 -8.47 0.22
CA VAL A 36 -2.67 -9.01 1.57
C VAL A 36 -3.32 -8.01 2.52
N ASP A 37 -4.32 -8.48 3.27
CA ASP A 37 -4.92 -7.69 4.34
C ASP A 37 -4.02 -7.74 5.57
N ALA A 38 -3.51 -6.58 5.98
CA ALA A 38 -2.61 -6.47 7.12
C ALA A 38 -3.25 -6.95 8.43
N ARG A 39 -4.59 -6.87 8.54
CA ARG A 39 -5.28 -7.29 9.75
C ARG A 39 -5.38 -8.80 9.90
N GLN A 40 -5.19 -9.55 8.80
CA GLN A 40 -5.38 -11.00 8.80
C GLN A 40 -4.12 -11.81 8.59
N ASN A 41 -2.99 -11.18 8.31
CA ASN A 41 -1.74 -11.89 8.10
C ASN A 41 -0.69 -11.44 9.12
N SER A 42 -0.56 -12.20 10.19
CA SER A 42 0.35 -11.87 11.29
C SER A 42 1.83 -12.02 10.92
N GLU A 43 2.16 -12.93 9.98
CA GLU A 43 3.54 -13.17 9.58
C GLU A 43 4.13 -11.98 8.83
N ILE A 44 3.43 -11.50 7.79
CA ILE A 44 3.91 -10.34 7.04
C ILE A 44 3.84 -9.07 7.89
N LEU A 45 2.85 -8.95 8.75
CA LEU A 45 2.75 -7.80 9.66
C LEU A 45 3.91 -7.76 10.64
N ARG A 46 4.37 -8.92 11.11
CA ARG A 46 5.56 -9.01 11.97
C ARG A 46 6.81 -8.51 11.25
N GLU A 47 6.99 -8.91 9.99
CA GLU A 47 8.13 -8.45 9.18
C GLU A 47 8.09 -6.92 9.00
N ILE A 48 6.92 -6.37 8.72
CA ILE A 48 6.72 -4.92 8.58
C ILE A 48 7.05 -4.22 9.91
N THR A 49 6.60 -4.78 11.01
CA THR A 49 6.86 -4.24 12.35
C THR A 49 8.35 -4.30 12.71
N ASP A 50 9.04 -5.39 12.37
CA ASP A 50 10.47 -5.53 12.60
C ASP A 50 11.27 -4.46 11.85
N ASN A 51 10.77 -4.00 10.71
CA ASN A 51 11.37 -2.90 9.95
C ASN A 51 10.89 -1.52 10.42
N ARG A 52 10.11 -1.46 11.50
CA ARG A 52 9.58 -0.25 12.12
C ARG A 52 8.74 0.61 11.18
N LEU A 53 7.98 -0.04 10.31
CA LEU A 53 7.06 0.61 9.39
C LEU A 53 5.65 0.60 9.96
N ASP A 54 5.00 1.76 9.99
CA ASP A 54 3.64 1.91 10.50
C ASP A 54 2.63 1.65 9.38
N ILE A 55 1.99 0.48 9.40
CA ILE A 55 1.04 0.08 8.36
C ILE A 55 -0.20 0.99 8.32
N ASP A 56 -0.52 1.66 9.41
CA ASP A 56 -1.65 2.59 9.45
C ASP A 56 -1.37 3.89 8.72
N GLN A 57 -0.10 4.21 8.48
CA GLN A 57 0.30 5.45 7.81
C GLN A 57 0.74 5.24 6.37
N GLY A 58 0.87 4.02 5.91
CA GLY A 58 1.27 3.75 4.54
C GLY A 58 1.15 2.28 4.17
N MET A 59 0.89 2.03 2.90
CA MET A 59 0.91 0.67 2.37
C MET A 59 2.35 0.18 2.23
N VAL A 60 2.52 -1.13 2.18
CA VAL A 60 3.82 -1.77 1.99
C VAL A 60 3.78 -2.64 0.74
N LEU A 61 4.77 -2.46 -0.12
CA LEU A 61 4.97 -3.33 -1.29
C LEU A 61 6.25 -4.13 -1.05
N LYS A 62 6.11 -5.45 -1.02
CA LYS A 62 7.25 -6.35 -0.87
C LYS A 62 7.59 -6.98 -2.22
N MET A 63 8.83 -6.76 -2.66
CA MET A 63 9.37 -7.35 -3.88
C MET A 63 10.67 -8.10 -3.54
N GLY A 64 10.60 -9.43 -3.54
CA GLY A 64 11.73 -10.24 -3.07
C GLY A 64 12.01 -9.94 -1.59
N ASP A 65 13.22 -9.51 -1.30
CA ASP A 65 13.62 -9.17 0.08
C ASP A 65 13.47 -7.67 0.41
N LYS A 66 12.98 -6.87 -0.56
CA LYS A 66 12.86 -5.42 -0.38
C LYS A 66 11.44 -5.04 0.01
N LEU A 67 11.35 -4.10 0.96
CA LEU A 67 10.09 -3.48 1.35
C LEU A 67 10.09 -2.02 0.90
N TYR A 68 9.03 -1.65 0.18
CA TYR A 68 8.75 -0.27 -0.20
C TYR A 68 7.56 0.21 0.63
N TYR A 69 7.65 1.42 1.17
CA TYR A 69 6.68 1.93 2.12
C TYR A 69 6.11 3.28 1.68
N GLY A 70 4.80 3.44 1.83
CA GLY A 70 4.12 4.71 1.59
C GLY A 70 4.28 5.23 0.17
N ALA A 71 4.84 6.42 0.03
CA ALA A 71 5.04 7.05 -1.28
C ALA A 71 5.96 6.22 -2.18
N ASP A 72 6.96 5.58 -1.62
CA ASP A 72 7.86 4.71 -2.38
C ASP A 72 7.13 3.46 -2.88
N ALA A 73 6.20 2.93 -2.08
CA ALA A 73 5.41 1.77 -2.46
C ALA A 73 4.50 2.10 -3.66
N ILE A 74 3.77 3.21 -3.60
CA ILE A 74 2.87 3.59 -4.69
C ILE A 74 3.63 3.98 -5.95
N HIS A 75 4.80 4.60 -5.79
CA HIS A 75 5.67 4.92 -6.91
C HIS A 75 6.17 3.65 -7.62
N MET A 76 6.69 2.70 -6.85
CA MET A 76 7.17 1.44 -7.41
C MET A 76 6.02 0.66 -8.06
N LEU A 77 4.86 0.63 -7.42
CA LEU A 77 3.68 -0.04 -7.94
C LEU A 77 3.26 0.56 -9.29
N ALA A 78 3.33 1.89 -9.43
CA ALA A 78 3.04 2.56 -10.69
C ALA A 78 4.05 2.16 -11.78
N LEU A 79 5.34 2.06 -11.43
CA LEU A 79 6.36 1.69 -12.39
C LEU A 79 6.18 0.27 -12.94
N ILE A 80 5.69 -0.66 -12.12
CA ILE A 80 5.48 -2.04 -12.54
C ILE A 80 4.07 -2.32 -13.05
N SER A 81 3.17 -1.33 -13.01
CA SER A 81 1.77 -1.49 -13.42
C SER A 81 1.64 -1.64 -14.92
N GLN A 82 0.57 -2.31 -15.34
CA GLN A 82 0.15 -2.32 -16.74
C GLN A 82 -0.21 -0.91 -17.17
N ARG A 83 0.00 -0.61 -18.44
CA ARG A 83 -0.36 0.69 -19.03
C ARG A 83 -1.62 0.60 -19.89
N SER A 84 -2.33 -0.52 -19.80
CA SER A 84 -3.62 -0.72 -20.44
C SER A 84 -4.73 -0.36 -19.45
N GLY A 85 -5.82 0.21 -19.98
CA GLY A 85 -6.95 0.65 -19.17
C GLY A 85 -6.75 2.05 -18.59
N VAL A 86 -7.86 2.74 -18.39
CA VAL A 86 -7.85 4.15 -17.97
C VAL A 86 -7.25 4.32 -16.59
N PHE A 87 -7.65 3.45 -15.63
CA PHE A 87 -7.15 3.56 -14.26
C PHE A 87 -5.64 3.36 -14.18
N ASN A 88 -5.12 2.30 -14.81
CA ASN A 88 -3.69 1.99 -14.74
C ASN A 88 -2.84 3.04 -15.44
N ARG A 89 -3.32 3.60 -16.56
CA ARG A 89 -2.63 4.70 -17.25
C ARG A 89 -2.60 5.96 -16.40
N PHE A 90 -3.71 6.29 -15.74
CA PHE A 90 -3.81 7.45 -14.85
C PHE A 90 -2.91 7.26 -13.62
N ASN A 91 -2.93 6.07 -13.04
CA ASN A 91 -2.08 5.71 -11.91
C ASN A 91 -0.60 5.84 -12.27
N TYR A 92 -0.21 5.34 -13.44
CA TYR A 92 1.17 5.47 -13.93
C TYR A 92 1.54 6.94 -14.10
N TRP A 93 0.67 7.72 -14.72
CA TRP A 93 0.93 9.14 -14.96
C TRP A 93 1.14 9.91 -13.66
N LEU A 94 0.32 9.64 -12.64
CA LEU A 94 0.43 10.34 -11.36
C LEU A 94 1.64 9.90 -10.54
N PHE A 95 1.90 8.61 -10.46
CA PHE A 95 2.84 8.05 -9.49
C PHE A 95 4.14 7.53 -10.09
N SER A 96 4.35 7.64 -11.39
CA SER A 96 5.63 7.29 -12.00
C SER A 96 6.74 8.29 -11.65
N SER A 97 6.38 9.50 -11.25
CA SER A 97 7.32 10.48 -10.72
C SER A 97 7.47 10.29 -9.21
N LYS A 98 8.70 10.09 -8.75
CA LYS A 98 8.98 9.94 -7.32
C LYS A 98 8.62 11.20 -6.55
N ARG A 99 8.92 12.38 -7.10
CA ARG A 99 8.60 13.66 -6.46
C ARG A 99 7.09 13.84 -6.30
N LEU A 100 6.34 13.56 -7.36
CA LEU A 100 4.89 13.70 -7.34
C LEU A 100 4.27 12.71 -6.35
N SER A 101 4.78 11.48 -6.29
CA SER A 101 4.34 10.49 -5.31
C SER A 101 4.57 10.96 -3.88
N GLN A 102 5.72 11.55 -3.61
CA GLN A 102 6.06 12.07 -2.27
C GLN A 102 5.18 13.24 -1.85
N VAL A 103 4.70 14.03 -2.82
CA VAL A 103 3.80 15.16 -2.55
C VAL A 103 2.35 14.68 -2.40
N LEU A 104 1.91 13.79 -3.28
CA LEU A 104 0.51 13.33 -3.32
C LEU A 104 0.18 12.33 -2.21
N TYR A 105 1.12 11.48 -1.84
CA TYR A 105 0.84 10.42 -0.89
C TYR A 105 0.41 10.94 0.48
N PRO A 106 1.07 11.96 1.07
CA PRO A 106 0.61 12.55 2.33
C PRO A 106 -0.81 13.12 2.24
N VAL A 107 -1.19 13.68 1.08
CA VAL A 107 -2.54 14.21 0.85
C VAL A 107 -3.56 13.07 0.89
N PHE A 108 -3.29 11.98 0.18
CA PHE A 108 -4.17 10.81 0.19
C PHE A 108 -4.24 10.17 1.58
N ARG A 109 -3.11 10.11 2.28
CA ARG A 109 -3.08 9.60 3.65
C ARG A 109 -3.95 10.44 4.58
N PHE A 110 -3.91 11.76 4.44
CA PHE A 110 -4.75 12.66 5.23
C PHE A 110 -6.23 12.36 4.99
N PHE A 111 -6.66 12.28 3.74
CA PHE A 111 -8.05 11.98 3.41
C PHE A 111 -8.46 10.58 3.87
N ARG A 112 -7.56 9.60 3.71
CA ARG A 112 -7.78 8.25 4.20
C ARG A 112 -8.00 8.23 5.71
N ASN A 113 -7.13 8.89 6.46
CA ASN A 113 -7.24 8.93 7.91
C ASN A 113 -8.53 9.62 8.36
N LEU A 114 -8.92 10.69 7.67
CA LEU A 114 -10.17 11.39 7.94
C LEU A 114 -11.38 10.48 7.68
N LEU A 115 -11.36 9.74 6.58
CA LEU A 115 -12.42 8.79 6.24
C LEU A 115 -12.53 7.68 7.27
N LEU A 116 -11.41 7.09 7.68
CA LEU A 116 -11.40 6.02 8.67
C LEU A 116 -11.87 6.51 10.04
N LYS A 117 -11.52 7.72 10.41
CA LYS A 117 -12.01 8.35 11.62
C LYS A 117 -13.53 8.55 11.57
N ALA A 118 -14.04 9.03 10.44
CA ALA A 118 -15.49 9.22 10.25
C ALA A 118 -16.24 7.89 10.28
N LEU A 119 -15.64 6.80 9.82
CA LEU A 119 -16.23 5.46 9.84
C LEU A 119 -16.07 4.75 11.19
N GLY A 120 -15.37 5.36 12.15
CA GLY A 120 -15.15 4.76 13.46
C GLY A 120 -14.18 3.58 13.47
N LYS A 121 -13.31 3.48 12.47
CA LYS A 121 -12.32 2.40 12.38
C LYS A 121 -11.15 2.66 13.32
N THR A 122 -10.58 1.57 13.85
CA THR A 122 -9.40 1.65 14.71
C THR A 122 -8.14 1.34 13.93
N LYS A 123 -7.00 1.84 14.42
CA LYS A 123 -5.70 1.53 13.84
C LYS A 123 -5.28 0.10 14.15
N ILE A 124 -4.50 -0.50 13.25
CA ILE A 124 -3.85 -1.79 13.51
C ILE A 124 -2.82 -1.61 14.63
N ASN A 125 -2.14 -0.46 14.65
CA ASN A 125 -1.11 -0.12 15.64
C ASN A 125 -0.05 -1.20 15.75
N ASN A 126 0.49 -1.61 14.61
CA ASN A 126 1.47 -2.70 14.53
C ASN A 126 2.76 -2.40 15.28
N LEU A 127 3.08 -1.12 15.49
CA LEU A 127 4.25 -0.69 16.26
C LEU A 127 3.97 -0.61 17.77
N ASP A 128 2.74 -0.87 18.18
CA ASP A 128 2.31 -0.88 19.58
C ASP A 128 2.66 0.42 20.32
N ILE A 129 2.33 1.55 19.68
CA ILE A 129 2.58 2.88 20.23
C ILE A 129 1.45 3.23 21.20
N PRO A 130 1.75 3.56 22.49
CA PRO A 130 0.70 3.93 23.44
C PRO A 130 -0.11 5.13 22.97
N GLY A 131 -1.43 5.05 23.09
CA GLY A 131 -2.34 6.11 22.68
C GLY A 131 -2.59 6.23 21.19
N ASN A 132 -2.10 5.29 20.38
CA ASN A 132 -2.19 5.33 18.92
C ASN A 132 -3.20 4.31 18.37
N GLU A 133 -4.27 4.01 19.11
CA GLU A 133 -5.25 3.01 18.68
C GLU A 133 -6.31 3.55 17.72
N LYS A 134 -6.48 4.87 17.65
CA LYS A 134 -7.52 5.50 16.83
C LYS A 134 -6.92 6.49 15.83
N PHE A 135 -7.60 6.58 14.69
CA PHE A 135 -7.25 7.58 13.68
C PHE A 135 -7.57 9.00 14.12
#